data_438b21372e93d7e3c6b9af3f893bb47f
#
_entry.id   438b21372e93d7e3c6b9af3f893bb47f
#
_cell.length_a   1.000
_cell.length_b   1.000
_cell.length_c   1.000
_cell.angle_alpha   90.00
_cell.angle_beta   90.00
_cell.angle_gamma   90.00
#
_symmetry.space_group_name_H-M   'P 1'
#
loop_
_entity.id
_entity.type
_entity.pdbx_description
1 polymer ?
#
loop_
_entity_poly.entity_id
_entity_poly.type
_entity_poly.pdbx_seq_one_letter_code
_entity_poly.pdbx_strand_id
1 'polypeptide(L)'
;MPSVWPCVTINGRRYYDGGLRNSANAYLATGHSDVTVIAPMTGGPSPIVDAELDELRASGSTIRMIVADAEAIEAMGPNSLDPRFRRVAAEHGRRQGRIATF
;
A
#
# COMPACT_ATOMS: atom_id res chain seq x y z
N MET A 1 17.94 -7.03 5.40
CA MET A 1 17.00 -8.16 5.33
C MET A 1 16.74 -8.51 3.87
N PRO A 2 16.92 -9.76 3.48
CA PRO A 2 16.63 -10.12 2.10
C PRO A 2 15.13 -10.00 1.81
N SER A 3 14.81 -9.65 0.58
CA SER A 3 13.43 -9.64 0.10
C SER A 3 12.87 -11.07 0.05
N VAL A 4 11.57 -11.22 0.25
CA VAL A 4 10.86 -12.49 0.02
C VAL A 4 10.92 -12.88 -1.47
N TRP A 5 10.98 -11.87 -2.33
CA TRP A 5 11.01 -12.06 -3.78
C TRP A 5 12.42 -11.90 -4.35
N PRO A 6 12.82 -12.75 -5.30
CA PRO A 6 14.11 -12.61 -5.97
C PRO A 6 14.10 -11.37 -6.88
N CYS A 7 15.29 -10.86 -7.18
CA CYS A 7 15.45 -9.84 -8.20
C CYS A 7 14.99 -10.33 -9.56
N VAL A 8 14.37 -9.45 -10.33
CA VAL A 8 13.91 -9.73 -11.69
C VAL A 8 14.70 -8.88 -12.67
N THR A 9 15.17 -9.48 -13.76
CA THR A 9 15.89 -8.76 -14.82
C THR A 9 14.95 -8.40 -15.95
N ILE A 10 14.87 -7.10 -16.27
CA ILE A 10 14.07 -6.57 -17.37
C ILE A 10 14.96 -5.63 -18.19
N ASN A 11 15.11 -5.92 -19.48
CA ASN A 11 15.94 -5.13 -20.39
C ASN A 11 17.37 -4.87 -19.86
N GLY A 12 18.00 -5.89 -19.30
CA GLY A 12 19.36 -5.80 -18.77
C GLY A 12 19.48 -5.12 -17.39
N ARG A 13 18.39 -4.64 -16.81
CA ARG A 13 18.36 -4.04 -15.48
C ARG A 13 17.73 -5.00 -14.46
N ARG A 14 18.27 -4.98 -13.26
CA ARG A 14 17.77 -5.79 -12.15
C ARG A 14 16.86 -4.96 -11.27
N TYR A 15 15.71 -5.52 -10.97
CA TYR A 15 14.69 -4.90 -10.13
C TYR A 15 14.43 -5.75 -8.89
N TYR A 16 14.14 -5.11 -7.79
CA TYR A 16 13.73 -5.76 -6.55
C TYR A 16 12.48 -5.08 -5.98
N ASP A 17 11.92 -5.68 -4.94
CA ASP A 17 10.70 -5.21 -4.31
C ASP A 17 10.84 -3.78 -3.79
N GLY A 18 9.96 -2.89 -4.24
CA GLY A 18 9.92 -1.49 -3.80
C GLY A 18 9.64 -1.33 -2.31
N GLY A 19 9.03 -2.33 -1.68
CA GLY A 19 8.77 -2.34 -0.24
C GLY A 19 10.04 -2.37 0.63
N LEU A 20 11.18 -2.72 0.05
CA LEU A 20 12.46 -2.63 0.76
C LEU A 20 12.86 -1.19 1.06
N ARG A 21 12.44 -0.25 0.24
CA ARG A 21 12.72 1.16 0.45
C ARG A 21 11.68 1.79 1.38
N ASN A 22 10.41 1.57 1.08
CA ASN A 22 9.29 2.17 1.78
C ASN A 22 8.02 1.39 1.44
N SER A 23 7.15 1.18 2.40
CA SER A 23 5.93 0.40 2.21
C SER A 23 4.94 1.04 1.23
N ALA A 24 4.90 2.36 1.12
CA ALA A 24 3.95 3.06 0.26
C ALA A 24 4.60 3.75 -0.94
N ASN A 25 5.84 4.21 -0.82
CA ASN A 25 6.55 5.00 -1.85
C ASN A 25 5.73 6.20 -2.35
N ALA A 26 5.01 6.86 -1.47
CA ALA A 26 4.08 7.94 -1.79
C ALA A 26 4.78 9.17 -2.41
N TYR A 27 6.06 9.36 -2.12
CA TYR A 27 6.87 10.45 -2.69
C TYR A 27 6.88 10.45 -4.22
N LEU A 28 6.64 9.29 -4.86
CA LEU A 28 6.57 9.19 -6.32
C LEU A 28 5.39 9.94 -6.93
N ALA A 29 4.41 10.30 -6.11
CA ALA A 29 3.25 11.09 -6.53
C ALA A 29 3.49 12.61 -6.43
N THR A 30 4.68 13.05 -6.09
CA THR A 30 5.04 14.47 -6.03
C THR A 30 4.70 15.17 -7.35
N GLY A 31 4.05 16.34 -7.26
CA GLY A 31 3.62 17.10 -8.43
C GLY A 31 2.17 16.86 -8.86
N HIS A 32 1.49 15.88 -8.27
CA HIS A 32 0.09 15.63 -8.53
C HIS A 32 -0.80 16.33 -7.48
N SER A 33 -1.92 16.91 -7.93
CA SER A 33 -2.84 17.65 -7.05
C SER A 33 -3.72 16.73 -6.21
N ASP A 34 -4.11 15.60 -6.75
CA ASP A 34 -4.93 14.60 -6.07
C ASP A 34 -4.19 13.27 -5.99
N VAL A 35 -3.98 12.77 -4.80
CA VAL A 35 -3.25 11.53 -4.54
C VAL A 35 -4.09 10.61 -3.68
N THR A 36 -4.32 9.40 -4.17
CA THR A 36 -4.96 8.34 -3.39
C THR A 36 -3.92 7.27 -3.08
N VAL A 37 -3.75 6.97 -1.79
CA VAL A 37 -2.86 5.91 -1.31
C VAL A 37 -3.71 4.75 -0.82
N ILE A 38 -3.50 3.59 -1.42
CA ILE A 38 -4.15 2.36 -0.99
C ILE A 38 -3.10 1.50 -0.30
N ALA A 39 -3.25 1.33 1.01
CA ALA A 39 -2.30 0.59 1.85
C ALA A 39 -3.02 -0.55 2.57
N PRO A 40 -3.26 -1.68 1.87
CA PRO A 40 -4.03 -2.79 2.43
C PRO A 40 -3.31 -3.54 3.55
N MET A 41 -2.01 -3.39 3.64
CA MET A 41 -1.18 -4.09 4.62
C MET A 41 -0.40 -3.07 5.45
N THR A 42 -1.07 -2.49 6.45
CA THR A 42 -0.41 -1.59 7.37
C THR A 42 -0.05 -2.36 8.64
N GLY A 43 1.24 -2.43 8.94
CA GLY A 43 1.74 -2.98 10.19
C GLY A 43 1.60 -2.03 11.38
N GLY A 44 0.71 -1.03 11.28
CA GLY A 44 0.53 0.02 12.26
C GLY A 44 1.11 1.37 11.80
N PRO A 45 1.24 2.35 12.71
CA PRO A 45 1.77 3.67 12.38
C PRO A 45 3.15 3.59 11.73
N SER A 46 3.37 4.37 10.67
CA SER A 46 4.65 4.44 9.97
C SER A 46 5.11 5.89 9.87
N PRO A 47 6.06 6.33 10.71
CA PRO A 47 6.56 7.70 10.66
C PRO A 47 7.15 8.10 9.30
N ILE A 48 7.72 7.15 8.57
CA ILE A 48 8.28 7.40 7.24
C ILE A 48 7.17 7.71 6.24
N VAL A 49 6.12 6.92 6.24
CA VAL A 49 4.95 7.15 5.35
C VAL A 49 4.25 8.45 5.73
N ASP A 50 4.04 8.68 7.01
CA ASP A 50 3.40 9.91 7.48
C ASP A 50 4.18 11.15 7.07
N ALA A 51 5.50 11.14 7.17
CA ALA A 51 6.36 12.24 6.73
C ALA A 51 6.23 12.50 5.22
N GLU A 52 6.18 11.46 4.40
CA GLU A 52 5.98 11.61 2.95
C GLU A 52 4.61 12.21 2.63
N LEU A 53 3.56 11.77 3.31
CA LEU A 53 2.22 12.31 3.13
C LEU A 53 2.16 13.78 3.52
N ASP A 54 2.83 14.16 4.61
CA ASP A 54 2.90 15.55 5.06
C ASP A 54 3.65 16.43 4.06
N GLU A 55 4.73 15.93 3.47
CA GLU A 55 5.45 16.65 2.42
C GLU A 55 4.57 16.85 1.17
N LEU A 56 3.79 15.84 0.77
CA LEU A 56 2.85 15.97 -0.34
C LEU A 56 1.77 17.01 -0.04
N ARG A 57 1.23 17.03 1.16
CA ARG A 57 0.24 18.02 1.58
C ARG A 57 0.83 19.43 1.57
N ALA A 58 2.06 19.58 2.06
CA ALA A 58 2.78 20.85 2.06
C ALA A 58 3.02 21.37 0.64
N SER A 59 3.15 20.49 -0.36
CA SER A 59 3.29 20.84 -1.76
C SER A 59 1.96 21.18 -2.45
N GLY A 60 0.83 21.11 -1.73
CA GLY A 60 -0.50 21.43 -2.26
C GLY A 60 -1.33 20.23 -2.70
N SER A 61 -0.86 19.01 -2.48
CA SER A 61 -1.62 17.81 -2.81
C SER A 61 -2.75 17.55 -1.82
N THR A 62 -3.91 17.16 -2.34
CA THR A 62 -5.00 16.58 -1.55
C THR A 62 -4.78 15.08 -1.48
N ILE A 63 -4.73 14.52 -0.27
CA ILE A 63 -4.43 13.11 -0.07
C ILE A 63 -5.63 12.39 0.54
N ARG A 64 -5.96 11.26 -0.08
CA ARG A 64 -6.89 10.29 0.47
C ARG A 64 -6.11 9.00 0.74
N MET A 65 -6.33 8.42 1.92
CA MET A 65 -5.68 7.19 2.29
C MET A 65 -6.73 6.12 2.61
N ILE A 66 -6.60 4.98 1.95
CA ILE A 66 -7.46 3.83 2.17
C ILE A 66 -6.61 2.73 2.79
N VAL A 67 -6.91 2.40 4.03
CA VAL A 67 -6.24 1.33 4.78
C VAL A 67 -7.22 0.18 5.00
N ALA A 68 -6.68 -1.00 5.24
CA ALA A 68 -7.49 -2.13 5.61
C ALA A 68 -8.19 -1.86 6.95
N ASP A 69 -9.51 -2.02 6.98
CA ASP A 69 -10.26 -1.99 8.23
C ASP A 69 -10.08 -3.31 9.01
N ALA A 70 -10.62 -3.38 10.22
CA ALA A 70 -10.47 -4.55 11.07
C ALA A 70 -11.00 -5.83 10.41
N GLU A 71 -12.10 -5.75 9.70
CA GLU A 71 -12.67 -6.89 8.97
C GLU A 71 -11.79 -7.30 7.80
N ALA A 72 -11.16 -6.35 7.10
CA ALA A 72 -10.22 -6.66 6.02
C ALA A 72 -8.99 -7.39 6.55
N ILE A 73 -8.47 -6.96 7.68
CA ILE A 73 -7.32 -7.60 8.33
C ILE A 73 -7.66 -9.04 8.70
N GLU A 74 -8.83 -9.26 9.28
CA GLU A 74 -9.32 -10.59 9.61
C GLU A 74 -9.50 -11.46 8.36
N ALA A 75 -10.08 -10.90 7.30
CA ALA A 75 -10.30 -11.59 6.03
C ALA A 75 -8.99 -12.01 5.33
N MET A 76 -7.92 -11.24 5.50
CA MET A 76 -6.60 -11.59 4.95
C MET A 76 -5.91 -12.71 5.72
N GLY A 77 -6.34 -12.98 6.96
CA GLY A 77 -5.77 -14.02 7.80
C GLY A 77 -4.40 -13.68 8.35
N PRO A 78 -3.82 -14.60 9.16
CA PRO A 78 -2.54 -14.34 9.85
C PRO A 78 -1.33 -14.31 8.91
N ASN A 79 -1.43 -14.93 7.74
CA ASN A 79 -0.40 -14.90 6.72
C ASN A 79 -0.99 -14.37 5.41
N SER A 80 -0.66 -13.13 5.06
CA SER A 80 -1.17 -12.46 3.86
C SER A 80 -0.74 -13.13 2.55
N LEU A 81 0.24 -14.02 2.58
CA LEU A 81 0.68 -14.80 1.41
C LEU A 81 -0.06 -16.13 1.27
N ASP A 82 -0.95 -16.46 2.20
CA ASP A 82 -1.71 -17.71 2.15
C ASP A 82 -2.85 -17.61 1.13
N PRO A 83 -2.80 -18.42 0.04
CA PRO A 83 -3.80 -18.33 -1.03
C PRO A 83 -5.21 -18.75 -0.60
N ARG A 84 -5.36 -19.44 0.55
CA ARG A 84 -6.68 -19.84 1.06
C ARG A 84 -7.58 -18.64 1.39
N PHE A 85 -6.97 -17.50 1.75
CA PHE A 85 -7.70 -16.28 2.11
C PHE A 85 -7.98 -15.35 0.93
N ARG A 86 -7.49 -15.69 -0.27
CA ARG A 86 -7.58 -14.81 -1.45
C ARG A 86 -9.01 -14.39 -1.77
N ARG A 87 -9.94 -15.34 -1.77
CA ARG A 87 -11.34 -15.07 -2.12
C ARG A 87 -12.00 -14.15 -1.10
N VAL A 88 -11.89 -14.48 0.17
CA VAL A 88 -12.53 -13.72 1.26
C VAL A 88 -11.97 -12.31 1.32
N ALA A 89 -10.65 -12.16 1.19
CA ALA A 89 -9.99 -10.86 1.17
C ALA A 89 -10.47 -10.01 -0.02
N ALA A 90 -10.58 -10.58 -1.20
CA ALA A 90 -11.06 -9.88 -2.39
C ALA A 90 -12.53 -9.45 -2.26
N GLU A 91 -13.39 -10.31 -1.76
CA GLU A 91 -14.81 -10.00 -1.51
C GLU A 91 -14.97 -8.88 -0.50
N HIS A 92 -14.19 -8.92 0.59
CA HIS A 92 -14.22 -7.86 1.60
C HIS A 92 -13.68 -6.54 1.04
N GLY A 93 -12.55 -6.56 0.35
CA GLY A 93 -11.98 -5.38 -0.29
C GLY A 93 -12.95 -4.72 -1.25
N ARG A 94 -13.71 -5.52 -2.01
CA ARG A 94 -14.76 -4.99 -2.89
C ARG A 94 -15.88 -4.31 -2.12
N ARG A 95 -16.30 -4.86 -0.98
CA ARG A 95 -17.30 -4.21 -0.11
C ARG A 95 -16.78 -2.89 0.43
N GLN A 96 -15.57 -2.89 0.97
CA GLN A 96 -14.93 -1.68 1.48
C GLN A 96 -14.80 -0.62 0.39
N GLY A 97 -14.38 -1.00 -0.81
CA GLY A 97 -14.24 -0.09 -1.95
C GLY A 97 -15.54 0.58 -2.38
N ARG A 98 -16.68 -0.08 -2.21
CA ARG A 98 -17.98 0.49 -2.56
C ARG A 98 -18.42 1.62 -1.65
N ILE A 99 -17.95 1.64 -0.42
CA ILE A 99 -18.29 2.66 0.58
C ILE A 99 -17.17 3.69 0.76
N ALA A 100 -16.01 3.45 0.18
CA ALA A 100 -14.91 4.40 0.22
C ALA A 100 -15.24 5.66 -0.59
N THR A 101 -14.81 6.81 -0.08
CA THR A 101 -14.97 8.09 -0.77
C THR A 101 -13.65 8.50 -1.42
N PHE A 102 -13.70 8.78 -2.70
CA PHE A 102 -12.55 9.20 -3.49
C PHE A 102 -12.65 10.67 -3.88
#